data_641d43d342ca4ef6798d3ea9d56734c3
#
_entry.id   641d43d342ca4ef6798d3ea9d56734c3
#
_cell.length_a   1.000
_cell.length_b   1.000
_cell.length_c   1.000
_cell.angle_alpha   90.00
_cell.angle_beta   90.00
_cell.angle_gamma   90.00
#
_symmetry.space_group_name_H-M   'P 1'
#
loop_
_entity.id
_entity.type
_entity.pdbx_description
1 polymer ?
#
loop_
_entity_poly.entity_id
_entity_poly.type
_entity_poly.pdbx_seq_one_letter_code
_entity_poly.pdbx_strand_id
1 'polypeptide(L)'
;HCQCRRQRQMCIRDSFRELNGKLNQTTFFLNPFKSLENVHKKLIKYNRQDGLELSATLYLPEGYDFNNKKKLPLLMWAYPREYKDKSSASQTTKNPNQFTYLYAGSPVYWVTRGYAILDDVSFPIVGEGQDEPNDDFRNQLLSNAKAAIDKINSFGYIDKNRIAIGGHSYGAFMVANLLSHSNYFAAGIARSGAYNR
;
A
#
# COMPACT_ATOMS: atom_id res chain seq x y z
N HIS A 1 -24.20 -8.84 -12.88
CA HIS A 1 -24.52 -9.33 -11.50
C HIS A 1 -23.33 -9.26 -10.53
N CYS A 2 -22.09 -9.46 -10.98
CA CYS A 2 -20.91 -9.41 -10.11
C CYS A 2 -20.52 -7.97 -9.69
N GLN A 3 -20.75 -7.01 -10.58
CA GLN A 3 -20.48 -5.60 -10.32
C GLN A 3 -21.39 -5.02 -9.23
N CYS A 4 -22.66 -5.40 -9.19
CA CYS A 4 -23.61 -4.95 -8.16
C CYS A 4 -23.25 -5.46 -6.75
N ARG A 5 -22.69 -6.67 -6.61
CA ARG A 5 -22.23 -7.16 -5.30
C ARG A 5 -21.00 -6.40 -4.78
N ARG A 6 -20.03 -6.11 -5.66
CA ARG A 6 -18.85 -5.31 -5.28
C ARG A 6 -19.25 -3.87 -4.93
N GLN A 7 -20.16 -3.28 -5.68
CA GLN A 7 -20.66 -1.95 -5.44
C GLN A 7 -21.43 -1.85 -4.11
N ARG A 8 -22.24 -2.86 -3.76
CA ARG A 8 -22.94 -2.93 -2.46
C ARG A 8 -21.99 -3.05 -1.26
N GLN A 9 -20.85 -3.73 -1.41
CA GLN A 9 -19.83 -3.83 -0.36
C GLN A 9 -18.96 -2.56 -0.26
N MET A 10 -18.85 -1.80 -1.36
CA MET A 10 -18.11 -0.52 -1.37
C MET A 10 -18.92 0.66 -0.86
N CYS A 11 -20.25 0.59 -0.90
CA CYS A 11 -21.18 1.67 -0.54
C CYS A 11 -21.84 1.39 0.81
N ILE A 12 -21.05 1.16 1.86
CA ILE A 12 -21.56 0.86 3.21
C ILE A 12 -22.35 2.06 3.78
N ARG A 13 -22.09 3.27 3.26
CA ARG A 13 -22.72 4.52 3.72
C ARG A 13 -23.01 5.44 2.54
N ASP A 14 -23.99 5.08 1.74
CA ASP A 14 -24.49 6.02 0.76
C ASP A 14 -25.23 7.13 1.47
N SER A 15 -24.97 8.36 1.04
CA SER A 15 -25.56 9.56 1.62
C SER A 15 -26.04 10.47 0.50
N PHE A 16 -27.20 11.06 0.70
CA PHE A 16 -27.71 12.15 -0.11
C PHE A 16 -27.35 13.47 0.55
N ARG A 17 -26.80 14.41 -0.20
CA ARG A 17 -26.53 15.77 0.28
C ARG A 17 -27.60 16.71 -0.26
N GLU A 18 -28.34 17.33 0.64
CA GLU A 18 -29.27 18.40 0.30
C GLU A 18 -28.53 19.67 -0.15
N LEU A 19 -29.21 20.57 -0.87
CA LEU A 19 -28.63 21.84 -1.32
C LEU A 19 -28.15 22.72 -0.14
N ASN A 20 -28.76 22.59 1.04
CA ASN A 20 -28.35 23.27 2.27
C ASN A 20 -27.09 22.64 2.92
N GLY A 21 -26.50 21.61 2.32
CA GLY A 21 -25.32 20.92 2.81
C GLY A 21 -25.59 19.78 3.80
N LYS A 22 -26.84 19.54 4.22
CA LYS A 22 -27.19 18.44 5.12
C LYS A 22 -26.95 17.09 4.43
N LEU A 23 -26.32 16.17 5.18
CA LEU A 23 -26.10 14.79 4.75
C LEU A 23 -27.14 13.88 5.37
N ASN A 24 -27.88 13.15 4.54
CA ASN A 24 -28.82 12.12 4.96
C ASN A 24 -28.32 10.77 4.48
N GLN A 25 -28.12 9.85 5.41
CA GLN A 25 -27.69 8.47 5.07
C GLN A 25 -28.86 7.75 4.41
N THR A 26 -28.58 7.09 3.27
CA THR A 26 -29.58 6.37 2.46
C THR A 26 -29.46 4.87 2.55
N THR A 27 -28.29 4.34 2.96
CA THR A 27 -28.07 2.91 3.16
C THR A 27 -27.57 2.63 4.58
N PHE A 28 -28.05 1.53 5.18
CA PHE A 28 -27.81 1.17 6.57
C PHE A 28 -27.16 -0.21 6.70
N PHE A 29 -26.31 -0.57 5.75
CA PHE A 29 -25.57 -1.83 5.83
C PHE A 29 -24.60 -1.84 6.99
N LEU A 30 -24.53 -2.96 7.69
CA LEU A 30 -23.52 -3.17 8.72
C LEU A 30 -22.13 -3.19 8.10
N ASN A 31 -21.18 -2.55 8.76
CA ASN A 31 -19.78 -2.63 8.36
C ASN A 31 -19.27 -4.08 8.54
N PRO A 32 -18.91 -4.79 7.45
CA PRO A 32 -18.42 -6.17 7.55
C PRO A 32 -17.03 -6.24 8.20
N PHE A 33 -16.32 -5.12 8.32
CA PHE A 33 -14.95 -5.03 8.81
C PHE A 33 -14.86 -4.26 10.14
N LYS A 34 -15.72 -4.62 11.09
CA LYS A 34 -15.78 -3.95 12.41
C LYS A 34 -14.44 -3.88 13.12
N SER A 35 -13.60 -4.92 13.00
CA SER A 35 -12.27 -4.95 13.59
C SER A 35 -11.28 -3.91 13.02
N LEU A 36 -11.66 -3.23 11.95
CA LEU A 36 -10.85 -2.20 11.30
C LEU A 36 -11.51 -0.83 11.30
N GLU A 37 -12.63 -0.68 12.01
CA GLU A 37 -13.41 0.56 11.99
C GLU A 37 -12.64 1.77 12.54
N ASN A 38 -11.81 1.54 13.56
CA ASN A 38 -11.08 2.59 14.27
C ASN A 38 -9.56 2.60 13.95
N VAL A 39 -9.11 1.86 12.92
CA VAL A 39 -7.70 1.93 12.52
C VAL A 39 -7.39 3.28 11.87
N HIS A 40 -6.20 3.80 12.14
CA HIS A 40 -5.73 4.99 11.44
C HIS A 40 -5.37 4.64 10.00
N LYS A 41 -6.02 5.29 9.05
CA LYS A 41 -5.74 5.15 7.62
C LYS A 41 -5.26 6.48 7.05
N LYS A 42 -4.13 6.46 6.35
CA LYS A 42 -3.57 7.66 5.71
C LYS A 42 -2.96 7.32 4.36
N LEU A 43 -3.42 7.98 3.31
CA LEU A 43 -2.70 8.00 2.04
C LEU A 43 -1.44 8.87 2.20
N ILE A 44 -0.29 8.31 1.88
CA ILE A 44 0.98 9.03 1.88
C ILE A 44 1.51 9.15 0.46
N LYS A 45 2.14 10.29 0.17
CA LYS A 45 2.84 10.56 -1.07
C LYS A 45 4.30 10.86 -0.75
N TYR A 46 5.19 10.45 -1.64
CA TYR A 46 6.63 10.65 -1.51
C TYR A 46 7.27 10.54 -2.89
N ASN A 47 8.50 11.02 -3.03
CA ASN A 47 9.20 10.95 -4.29
C ASN A 47 10.34 9.95 -4.24
N ARG A 48 10.53 9.23 -5.33
CA ARG A 48 11.74 8.48 -5.63
C ARG A 48 12.87 9.47 -5.95
N GLN A 49 14.12 9.03 -5.85
CA GLN A 49 15.29 9.91 -6.05
C GLN A 49 15.32 10.58 -7.43
N ASP A 50 14.78 9.93 -8.46
CA ASP A 50 14.65 10.45 -9.82
C ASP A 50 13.45 11.39 -10.02
N GLY A 51 12.77 11.79 -8.94
CA GLY A 51 11.64 12.72 -8.93
C GLY A 51 10.27 12.07 -9.17
N LEU A 52 10.21 10.75 -9.43
CA LEU A 52 8.94 10.07 -9.66
C LEU A 52 8.06 10.07 -8.40
N GLU A 53 6.83 10.60 -8.50
CA GLU A 53 5.87 10.60 -7.39
C GLU A 53 5.35 9.20 -7.14
N LEU A 54 5.46 8.74 -5.91
CA LEU A 54 4.98 7.46 -5.42
C LEU A 54 3.94 7.65 -4.33
N SER A 55 3.16 6.62 -4.07
CA SER A 55 2.16 6.63 -3.00
C SER A 55 2.01 5.27 -2.34
N ALA A 56 1.47 5.28 -1.14
CA ALA A 56 1.07 4.08 -0.41
C ALA A 56 -0.02 4.44 0.60
N THR A 57 -0.76 3.44 1.08
CA THR A 57 -1.73 3.62 2.15
C THR A 57 -1.16 3.06 3.45
N LEU A 58 -0.97 3.93 4.43
CA LEU A 58 -0.51 3.56 5.77
C LEU A 58 -1.70 3.27 6.67
N TYR A 59 -1.66 2.12 7.35
CA TYR A 59 -2.57 1.77 8.42
C TYR A 59 -1.80 1.61 9.73
N LEU A 60 -2.32 2.19 10.82
CA LEU A 60 -1.79 2.00 12.17
C LEU A 60 -2.88 1.40 13.06
N PRO A 61 -2.50 0.60 14.07
CA PRO A 61 -3.43 0.01 15.02
C PRO A 61 -4.37 1.04 15.65
N GLU A 62 -5.57 0.58 15.98
CA GLU A 62 -6.50 1.36 16.80
C GLU A 62 -5.84 1.84 18.09
N GLY A 63 -6.11 3.10 18.48
CA GLY A 63 -5.55 3.68 19.70
C GLY A 63 -4.05 3.97 19.66
N TYR A 64 -3.41 3.96 18.48
CA TYR A 64 -1.99 4.32 18.40
C TYR A 64 -1.74 5.74 18.92
N ASP A 65 -0.88 5.85 19.95
CA ASP A 65 -0.53 7.13 20.55
C ASP A 65 0.60 7.83 19.78
N PHE A 66 0.23 8.88 19.05
CA PHE A 66 1.17 9.70 18.27
C PHE A 66 2.11 10.56 19.15
N ASN A 67 1.79 10.76 20.43
CA ASN A 67 2.64 11.53 21.33
C ASN A 67 3.78 10.65 21.87
N ASN A 68 3.47 9.41 22.25
CA ASN A 68 4.45 8.46 22.76
C ASN A 68 5.30 7.82 21.63
N LYS A 69 4.77 7.76 20.41
CA LYS A 69 5.43 7.20 19.22
C LYS A 69 6.10 5.83 19.46
N LYS A 70 5.40 4.93 20.17
CA LYS A 70 5.86 3.54 20.32
C LYS A 70 6.18 2.96 18.95
N LYS A 71 7.39 2.45 18.78
CA LYS A 71 7.83 1.89 17.50
C LYS A 71 7.13 0.57 17.19
N LEU A 72 6.54 0.47 16.02
CA LEU A 72 5.81 -0.68 15.52
C LEU A 72 6.63 -1.45 14.48
N PRO A 73 6.48 -2.79 14.40
CA PRO A 73 6.91 -3.53 13.22
C PRO A 73 6.07 -3.10 12.02
N LEU A 74 6.66 -3.09 10.83
CA LEU A 74 6.00 -2.74 9.58
C LEU A 74 5.89 -3.95 8.67
N LEU A 75 4.71 -4.17 8.09
CA LEU A 75 4.54 -5.02 6.92
C LEU A 75 4.21 -4.12 5.72
N MET A 76 5.11 -4.11 4.75
CA MET A 76 4.94 -3.43 3.47
C MET A 76 4.39 -4.45 2.45
N TRP A 77 3.35 -4.06 1.68
CA TRP A 77 2.79 -4.91 0.63
C TRP A 77 2.78 -4.18 -0.69
N ALA A 78 3.39 -4.80 -1.70
CA ALA A 78 3.57 -4.18 -3.00
C ALA A 78 3.41 -5.16 -4.17
N TYR A 79 3.16 -4.58 -5.33
CA TYR A 79 3.11 -5.29 -6.60
C TYR A 79 3.76 -4.40 -7.68
N PRO A 80 4.85 -4.82 -8.33
CA PRO A 80 5.47 -4.04 -9.39
C PRO A 80 4.53 -3.87 -10.58
N ARG A 81 4.57 -2.68 -11.19
CA ARG A 81 3.84 -2.38 -12.43
C ARG A 81 4.79 -1.76 -13.43
N GLU A 82 4.76 -2.27 -14.64
CA GLU A 82 5.60 -1.81 -15.74
C GLU A 82 4.91 -0.65 -16.49
N TYR A 83 5.70 0.37 -16.83
CA TYR A 83 5.26 1.56 -17.54
C TYR A 83 6.27 1.89 -18.63
N LYS A 84 5.78 2.37 -19.78
CA LYS A 84 6.63 2.79 -20.91
C LYS A 84 7.26 4.17 -20.71
N ASP A 85 6.71 4.98 -19.77
CA ASP A 85 7.19 6.34 -19.50
C ASP A 85 6.89 6.79 -18.07
N LYS A 86 7.63 7.79 -17.57
CA LYS A 86 7.48 8.35 -16.23
C LYS A 86 6.16 9.07 -16.02
N SER A 87 5.58 9.68 -17.06
CA SER A 87 4.34 10.42 -16.92
C SER A 87 3.16 9.50 -16.60
N SER A 88 3.12 8.33 -17.23
CA SER A 88 2.15 7.27 -16.93
C SER A 88 2.36 6.67 -15.54
N ALA A 89 3.62 6.48 -15.13
CA ALA A 89 3.96 5.88 -13.85
C ALA A 89 3.65 6.80 -12.65
N SER A 90 3.69 8.12 -12.82
CA SER A 90 3.41 9.11 -11.77
C SER A 90 1.91 9.38 -11.57
N GLN A 91 1.05 8.87 -12.44
CA GLN A 91 -0.39 9.06 -12.30
C GLN A 91 -0.92 8.24 -11.12
N THR A 92 -1.28 8.94 -10.05
CA THR A 92 -1.96 8.30 -8.92
C THR A 92 -3.46 8.53 -9.01
N THR A 93 -4.22 7.44 -9.06
CA THR A 93 -5.69 7.45 -8.96
C THR A 93 -6.17 7.23 -7.53
N LYS A 94 -5.25 7.14 -6.58
CA LYS A 94 -5.59 6.85 -5.18
C LYS A 94 -6.25 8.06 -4.51
N ASN A 95 -7.33 7.77 -3.79
CA ASN A 95 -8.09 8.76 -3.05
C ASN A 95 -7.99 8.43 -1.55
N PRO A 96 -7.68 9.41 -0.66
CA PRO A 96 -7.60 9.18 0.78
C PRO A 96 -8.94 8.70 1.38
N ASN A 97 -10.06 9.04 0.74
CA ASN A 97 -11.39 8.65 1.16
C ASN A 97 -11.90 7.37 0.48
N GLN A 98 -11.05 6.68 -0.30
CA GLN A 98 -11.42 5.43 -0.92
C GLN A 98 -11.75 4.38 0.14
N PHE A 99 -12.88 3.70 -0.05
CA PHE A 99 -13.26 2.59 0.83
C PHE A 99 -12.22 1.47 0.79
N THR A 100 -11.87 0.95 1.95
CA THR A 100 -10.95 -0.18 2.06
C THR A 100 -11.70 -1.48 1.84
N TYR A 101 -11.55 -2.06 0.65
CA TYR A 101 -12.07 -3.40 0.37
C TYR A 101 -11.04 -4.46 0.79
N LEU A 102 -11.47 -5.37 1.67
CA LEU A 102 -10.62 -6.45 2.17
C LEU A 102 -11.05 -7.80 1.57
N TYR A 103 -10.06 -8.61 1.28
CA TYR A 103 -10.24 -10.01 0.91
C TYR A 103 -9.53 -10.91 1.94
N ALA A 104 -9.80 -12.22 1.94
CA ALA A 104 -9.30 -13.15 2.97
C ALA A 104 -7.76 -13.15 3.15
N GLY A 105 -7.02 -12.79 2.12
CA GLY A 105 -5.55 -12.70 2.17
C GLY A 105 -5.00 -11.28 2.29
N SER A 106 -5.83 -10.28 2.65
CA SER A 106 -5.39 -8.90 2.75
C SER A 106 -4.36 -8.70 3.86
N PRO A 107 -3.22 -8.05 3.58
CA PRO A 107 -2.22 -7.76 4.60
C PRO A 107 -2.74 -6.78 5.67
N VAL A 108 -3.77 -6.00 5.37
CA VAL A 108 -4.33 -4.99 6.28
C VAL A 108 -4.82 -5.60 7.60
N TYR A 109 -5.25 -6.87 7.61
CA TYR A 109 -5.66 -7.54 8.85
C TYR A 109 -4.56 -7.62 9.92
N TRP A 110 -3.29 -7.60 9.54
CA TRP A 110 -2.19 -7.62 10.51
C TRP A 110 -2.12 -6.36 11.38
N VAL A 111 -2.83 -5.29 11.00
CA VAL A 111 -2.95 -4.09 11.85
C VAL A 111 -3.59 -4.41 13.20
N THR A 112 -4.52 -5.37 13.25
CA THR A 112 -5.17 -5.83 14.49
C THR A 112 -4.23 -6.66 15.39
N ARG A 113 -3.04 -7.01 14.88
CA ARG A 113 -1.99 -7.72 15.60
C ARG A 113 -0.83 -6.80 16.01
N GLY A 114 -1.02 -5.49 15.94
CA GLY A 114 -0.03 -4.50 16.37
C GLY A 114 1.05 -4.17 15.34
N TYR A 115 0.84 -4.55 14.07
CA TYR A 115 1.72 -4.12 12.98
C TYR A 115 1.23 -2.80 12.38
N ALA A 116 2.16 -1.94 12.01
CA ALA A 116 1.88 -0.95 10.99
C ALA A 116 1.84 -1.63 9.61
N ILE A 117 0.89 -1.25 8.77
CA ILE A 117 0.77 -1.81 7.41
C ILE A 117 0.95 -0.70 6.41
N LEU A 118 1.84 -0.89 5.46
CA LEU A 118 1.97 -0.05 4.29
C LEU A 118 1.48 -0.84 3.09
N ASP A 119 0.22 -0.60 2.72
CA ASP A 119 -0.47 -1.35 1.69
C ASP A 119 -0.48 -0.61 0.35
N ASP A 120 -0.59 -1.37 -0.74
CA ASP A 120 -0.63 -0.87 -2.11
C ASP A 120 0.51 0.14 -2.39
N VAL A 121 1.71 -0.24 -1.96
CA VAL A 121 2.91 0.57 -2.15
C VAL A 121 3.25 0.65 -3.63
N SER A 122 3.41 1.86 -4.15
CA SER A 122 3.77 2.05 -5.56
C SER A 122 5.17 1.54 -5.84
N PHE A 123 5.26 0.58 -6.77
CA PHE A 123 6.52 0.00 -7.27
C PHE A 123 6.54 0.04 -8.80
N PRO A 124 6.60 1.25 -9.41
CA PRO A 124 6.70 1.38 -10.85
C PRO A 124 8.07 0.92 -11.35
N ILE A 125 8.04 0.17 -12.44
CA ILE A 125 9.19 -0.19 -13.26
C ILE A 125 9.00 0.53 -14.59
N VAL A 126 9.88 1.46 -14.91
CA VAL A 126 9.67 2.41 -16.00
C VAL A 126 10.72 2.19 -17.08
N GLY A 127 10.28 2.00 -18.30
CA GLY A 127 11.12 2.14 -19.49
C GLY A 127 11.24 3.61 -19.87
N GLU A 128 12.26 3.97 -20.62
CA GLU A 128 12.44 5.33 -21.11
C GLU A 128 13.10 5.31 -22.51
N GLY A 129 12.49 5.98 -23.48
CA GLY A 129 13.02 6.01 -24.84
C GLY A 129 12.98 4.64 -25.50
N GLN A 130 14.15 4.05 -25.73
CA GLN A 130 14.31 2.71 -26.31
C GLN A 130 14.43 1.60 -25.26
N ASP A 131 14.60 1.97 -23.98
CA ASP A 131 14.77 1.00 -22.90
C ASP A 131 13.43 0.38 -22.51
N GLU A 132 13.40 -0.94 -22.37
CA GLU A 132 12.23 -1.62 -21.83
C GLU A 132 12.22 -1.53 -20.29
N PRO A 133 11.05 -1.57 -19.64
CA PRO A 133 10.96 -1.45 -18.19
C PRO A 133 11.84 -2.44 -17.41
N ASN A 134 12.02 -3.64 -17.97
CA ASN A 134 12.76 -4.71 -17.30
C ASN A 134 14.30 -4.61 -17.45
N ASP A 135 14.81 -3.72 -18.29
CA ASP A 135 16.27 -3.58 -18.48
C ASP A 135 16.96 -3.10 -17.21
N ASP A 136 16.27 -2.30 -16.38
CA ASP A 136 16.78 -1.83 -15.08
C ASP A 136 15.86 -2.23 -13.89
N PHE A 137 15.23 -3.40 -13.99
CA PHE A 137 14.22 -3.87 -13.04
C PHE A 137 14.72 -3.85 -11.58
N ARG A 138 15.90 -4.41 -11.33
CA ARG A 138 16.45 -4.56 -9.98
C ARG A 138 16.73 -3.21 -9.31
N ASN A 139 17.41 -2.30 -10.00
CA ASN A 139 17.75 -0.99 -9.45
C ASN A 139 16.48 -0.18 -9.16
N GLN A 140 15.48 -0.29 -10.03
CA GLN A 140 14.19 0.36 -9.81
C GLN A 140 13.43 -0.22 -8.61
N LEU A 141 13.48 -1.55 -8.39
CA LEU A 141 12.93 -2.15 -7.17
C LEU A 141 13.60 -1.60 -5.91
N LEU A 142 14.92 -1.56 -5.89
CA LEU A 142 15.69 -1.05 -4.75
C LEU A 142 15.38 0.43 -4.49
N SER A 143 15.28 1.24 -5.54
CA SER A 143 14.95 2.67 -5.45
C SER A 143 13.54 2.91 -4.92
N ASN A 144 12.55 2.13 -5.37
CA ASN A 144 11.18 2.17 -4.88
C ASN A 144 11.10 1.80 -3.40
N ALA A 145 11.75 0.69 -3.02
CA ALA A 145 11.80 0.23 -1.64
C ALA A 145 12.44 1.27 -0.71
N LYS A 146 13.59 1.81 -1.12
CA LYS A 146 14.30 2.84 -0.35
C LYS A 146 13.44 4.08 -0.14
N ALA A 147 12.81 4.59 -1.19
CA ALA A 147 11.95 5.77 -1.10
C ALA A 147 10.78 5.58 -0.11
N ALA A 148 10.14 4.41 -0.15
CA ALA A 148 9.07 4.06 0.78
C ALA A 148 9.57 3.97 2.23
N ILE A 149 10.71 3.31 2.45
CA ILE A 149 11.33 3.14 3.77
C ILE A 149 11.76 4.49 4.34
N ASP A 150 12.42 5.34 3.56
CA ASP A 150 12.83 6.67 3.98
C ASP A 150 11.62 7.51 4.41
N LYS A 151 10.55 7.47 3.61
CA LYS A 151 9.29 8.16 3.95
C LYS A 151 8.70 7.68 5.26
N ILE A 152 8.58 6.39 5.46
CA ILE A 152 8.02 5.82 6.69
C ILE A 152 8.90 6.11 7.91
N ASN A 153 10.21 6.04 7.75
CA ASN A 153 11.15 6.36 8.82
C ASN A 153 11.05 7.82 9.28
N SER A 154 10.71 8.75 8.36
CA SER A 154 10.55 10.17 8.70
C SER A 154 9.42 10.44 9.71
N PHE A 155 8.46 9.54 9.84
CA PHE A 155 7.39 9.65 10.83
C PHE A 155 7.82 9.30 12.26
N GLY A 156 8.87 8.49 12.43
CA GLY A 156 9.49 8.19 13.72
C GLY A 156 8.81 7.10 14.54
N TYR A 157 7.78 6.43 14.03
CA TYR A 157 7.05 5.40 14.75
C TYR A 157 7.18 3.98 14.19
N ILE A 158 8.10 3.76 13.25
CA ILE A 158 8.42 2.41 12.75
C ILE A 158 9.78 1.95 13.30
N ASP A 159 9.83 0.68 13.67
CA ASP A 159 11.09 0.02 14.02
C ASP A 159 11.82 -0.39 12.74
N LYS A 160 12.95 0.27 12.49
CA LYS A 160 13.77 0.04 11.29
C LYS A 160 14.28 -1.39 11.16
N ASN A 161 14.42 -2.10 12.26
CA ASN A 161 14.94 -3.46 12.31
C ASN A 161 13.83 -4.51 12.14
N ARG A 162 12.57 -4.08 12.08
CA ARG A 162 11.39 -4.94 11.95
C ARG A 162 10.49 -4.52 10.80
N ILE A 163 11.10 -4.36 9.62
CA ILE A 163 10.39 -4.08 8.37
C ILE A 163 10.34 -5.38 7.56
N ALA A 164 9.13 -5.82 7.22
CA ALA A 164 8.89 -6.95 6.32
C ALA A 164 8.31 -6.46 5.00
N ILE A 165 8.60 -7.20 3.92
CA ILE A 165 8.05 -6.97 2.57
C ILE A 165 7.20 -8.17 2.16
N GLY A 166 6.04 -7.93 1.58
CA GLY A 166 5.18 -8.98 1.04
C GLY A 166 4.66 -8.64 -0.36
N GLY A 167 4.31 -9.68 -1.09
CA GLY A 167 3.72 -9.56 -2.41
C GLY A 167 3.20 -10.89 -2.95
N HIS A 168 2.28 -10.80 -3.91
CA HIS A 168 1.67 -11.93 -4.57
C HIS A 168 2.07 -11.96 -6.04
N SER A 169 2.26 -13.16 -6.63
CA SER A 169 2.57 -13.35 -8.05
C SER A 169 3.85 -12.59 -8.43
N TYR A 170 3.79 -11.59 -9.31
CA TYR A 170 4.93 -10.73 -9.64
C TYR A 170 5.46 -9.96 -8.41
N GLY A 171 4.60 -9.65 -7.44
CA GLY A 171 5.02 -9.14 -6.15
C GLY A 171 5.87 -10.13 -5.34
N ALA A 172 5.64 -11.44 -5.46
CA ALA A 172 6.48 -12.45 -4.81
C ALA A 172 7.87 -12.53 -5.47
N PHE A 173 7.95 -12.41 -6.78
CA PHE A 173 9.23 -12.27 -7.51
C PHE A 173 10.01 -11.02 -7.06
N MET A 174 9.31 -9.88 -6.91
CA MET A 174 9.88 -8.67 -6.32
C MET A 174 10.45 -8.94 -4.91
N VAL A 175 9.68 -9.61 -4.03
CA VAL A 175 10.12 -9.94 -2.67
C VAL A 175 11.42 -10.74 -2.69
N ALA A 176 11.50 -11.78 -3.52
CA ALA A 176 12.72 -12.59 -3.64
C ALA A 176 13.93 -11.74 -4.10
N ASN A 177 13.73 -10.86 -5.10
CA ASN A 177 14.77 -9.94 -5.56
C ASN A 177 15.23 -8.97 -4.45
N LEU A 178 14.30 -8.36 -3.73
CA LEU A 178 14.62 -7.40 -2.67
C LEU A 178 15.38 -8.05 -1.51
N LEU A 179 14.99 -9.28 -1.10
CA LEU A 179 15.68 -10.00 -0.05
C LEU A 179 17.08 -10.48 -0.46
N SER A 180 17.26 -10.82 -1.73
CA SER A 180 18.55 -11.30 -2.25
C SER A 180 19.54 -10.17 -2.52
N HIS A 181 19.07 -8.93 -2.76
CA HIS A 181 19.91 -7.83 -3.23
C HIS A 181 19.88 -6.60 -2.31
N SER A 182 19.26 -6.70 -1.14
CA SER A 182 19.29 -5.63 -0.12
C SER A 182 19.22 -6.20 1.29
N ASN A 183 19.57 -5.36 2.24
CA ASN A 183 19.39 -5.59 3.68
C ASN A 183 18.28 -4.71 4.28
N TYR A 184 17.33 -4.25 3.46
CA TYR A 184 16.27 -3.34 3.88
C TYR A 184 15.20 -4.02 4.73
N PHE A 185 15.06 -5.34 4.60
CA PHE A 185 13.95 -6.09 5.17
C PHE A 185 14.44 -7.21 6.09
N ALA A 186 13.80 -7.32 7.25
CA ALA A 186 14.05 -8.41 8.20
C ALA A 186 13.34 -9.72 7.82
N ALA A 187 12.28 -9.65 7.01
CA ALA A 187 11.50 -10.81 6.58
C ALA A 187 10.77 -10.53 5.26
N GLY A 188 10.37 -11.61 4.56
CA GLY A 188 9.58 -11.52 3.34
C GLY A 188 8.45 -12.54 3.27
N ILE A 189 7.34 -12.15 2.64
CA ILE A 189 6.20 -13.00 2.35
C ILE A 189 6.03 -13.06 0.82
N ALA A 190 6.57 -14.10 0.20
CA ALA A 190 6.50 -14.33 -1.23
C ALA A 190 5.38 -15.32 -1.56
N ARG A 191 4.20 -14.80 -1.94
CA ARG A 191 3.00 -15.60 -2.16
C ARG A 191 2.82 -15.94 -3.63
N SER A 192 2.79 -17.23 -3.97
CA SER A 192 2.50 -17.74 -5.32
C SER A 192 3.35 -17.10 -6.42
N GLY A 193 4.67 -17.02 -6.20
CA GLY A 193 5.60 -16.41 -7.14
C GLY A 193 6.03 -17.34 -8.27
N ALA A 194 6.32 -16.73 -9.43
CA ALA A 194 7.12 -17.35 -10.50
C ALA A 194 8.51 -16.71 -10.46
N TYR A 195 9.55 -17.49 -10.17
CA TYR A 195 10.89 -16.96 -9.90
C TYR A 195 11.85 -17.12 -11.08
N ASN A 196 11.43 -17.83 -12.09
CA ASN A 196 12.21 -18.08 -13.29
C ASN A 196 11.66 -17.21 -14.43
N ARG A 197 12.19 -16.01 -14.55
CA ARG A 197 11.81 -15.01 -15.56
C ARG A 197 13.06 -14.50 -16.27
#